data_3946fcf97559ec4e064255abfacde960
#
_entry.id   3946fcf97559ec4e064255abfacde960
#
_cell.length_a   1.000
_cell.length_b   1.000
_cell.length_c   1.000
_cell.angle_alpha   90.00
_cell.angle_beta   90.00
_cell.angle_gamma   90.00
#
_symmetry.space_group_name_H-M   'P 1'
#
loop_
_entity.id
_entity.type
_entity.pdbx_description
1 polymer ?
#
loop_
_entity_poly.entity_id
_entity_poly.type
_entity_poly.pdbx_seq_one_letter_code
_entity_poly.pdbx_strand_id
1 'polypeptide(L)'
;HDNKELGKQIKKLGMLIIQDQVWGRVTENRDKHESTWFYCDEFHLLLKEEQTAAYSVEIWKRFRKWGGIPTGITQNVKDLLRSREIENIFENSDFVYMLNQAGGDREILAKQLGISNQQLKYVTHSEAGTGLLFYGSVILPFVDRFPQDLELYRIMSTKPEDLAGKEAKAD
;
A
#
# COMPACT_ATOMS: atom_id res chain seq x y z
N HIS A 1 4.97 -31.86 15.83
CA HIS A 1 5.67 -30.60 15.62
C HIS A 1 4.96 -29.81 14.56
N ASP A 2 4.64 -28.58 14.87
CA ASP A 2 3.60 -27.76 14.33
C ASP A 2 3.96 -27.23 12.92
N ASN A 3 3.40 -27.82 11.88
CA ASN A 3 3.54 -27.38 10.50
C ASN A 3 3.15 -25.89 10.31
N LYS A 4 2.33 -25.35 11.23
CA LYS A 4 1.96 -23.92 11.22
C LYS A 4 3.12 -23.03 11.64
N GLU A 5 3.92 -23.44 12.63
CA GLU A 5 5.08 -22.67 13.10
C GLU A 5 6.19 -22.67 12.04
N LEU A 6 6.46 -23.81 11.43
CA LEU A 6 7.39 -23.91 10.31
C LEU A 6 6.96 -23.03 9.13
N GLY A 7 5.65 -23.03 8.80
CA GLY A 7 5.09 -22.19 7.75
C GLY A 7 5.28 -20.70 8.01
N LYS A 8 5.15 -20.24 9.27
CA LYS A 8 5.40 -18.84 9.64
C LYS A 8 6.86 -18.46 9.47
N GLN A 9 7.79 -19.32 9.91
CA GLN A 9 9.22 -19.05 9.78
C GLN A 9 9.67 -18.99 8.32
N ILE A 10 9.17 -19.92 7.47
CA ILE A 10 9.45 -19.91 6.02
C ILE A 10 8.90 -18.64 5.38
N LYS A 11 7.69 -18.20 5.74
CA LYS A 11 7.10 -16.96 5.24
C LYS A 11 7.94 -15.74 5.60
N LYS A 12 8.41 -15.65 6.84
CA LYS A 12 9.28 -14.56 7.30
C LYS A 12 10.58 -14.51 6.52
N LEU A 13 11.23 -15.66 6.35
CA LEU A 13 12.46 -15.75 5.55
C LEU A 13 12.21 -15.34 4.09
N GLY A 14 11.11 -15.80 3.49
CA GLY A 14 10.72 -15.42 2.14
C GLY A 14 10.53 -13.91 2.00
N MET A 15 9.90 -13.25 2.97
CA MET A 15 9.73 -11.80 2.97
C MET A 15 11.08 -11.07 3.02
N LEU A 16 12.02 -11.51 3.86
CA LEU A 16 13.36 -10.91 3.94
C LEU A 16 14.15 -11.09 2.64
N ILE A 17 14.07 -12.27 2.02
CA ILE A 17 14.73 -12.54 0.73
C ILE A 17 14.17 -11.62 -0.37
N ILE A 18 12.85 -11.45 -0.43
CA ILE A 18 12.22 -10.55 -1.41
C ILE A 18 12.68 -9.11 -1.19
N GLN A 19 12.70 -8.63 0.05
CA GLN A 19 13.17 -7.29 0.38
C GLN A 19 14.64 -7.08 -0.01
N ASP A 20 15.49 -8.07 0.22
CA ASP A 20 16.90 -8.04 -0.18
C ASP A 20 17.06 -8.00 -1.71
N GLN A 21 16.29 -8.78 -2.45
CA GLN A 21 16.27 -8.75 -3.91
C GLN A 21 15.79 -7.40 -4.46
N VAL A 22 14.78 -6.80 -3.83
CA VAL A 22 14.31 -5.45 -4.19
C VAL A 22 15.43 -4.44 -4.00
N TRP A 23 16.14 -4.52 -2.89
CA TRP A 23 17.30 -3.66 -2.63
C TRP A 23 18.42 -3.84 -3.66
N GLY A 24 18.73 -5.08 -4.00
CA GLY A 24 19.70 -5.41 -5.05
C GLY A 24 19.31 -4.79 -6.39
N ARG A 25 18.02 -4.89 -6.78
CA ARG A 25 17.51 -4.29 -8.02
C ARG A 25 17.61 -2.76 -8.02
N VAL A 26 17.28 -2.10 -6.92
CA VAL A 26 17.42 -0.64 -6.79
C VAL A 26 18.87 -0.21 -6.93
N THR A 27 19.80 -0.96 -6.34
CA THR A 27 21.23 -0.70 -6.44
C THR A 27 21.73 -0.84 -7.89
N GLU A 28 21.32 -1.93 -8.56
CA GLU A 28 21.68 -2.17 -9.96
C GLU A 28 21.15 -1.09 -10.91
N ASN A 29 19.88 -0.70 -10.74
CA ASN A 29 19.24 0.31 -11.58
C ASN A 29 19.78 1.72 -11.33
N ARG A 30 20.20 2.02 -10.09
CA ARG A 30 20.88 3.29 -9.77
C ARG A 30 22.09 3.52 -10.65
N ASP A 31 22.94 2.50 -10.82
CA ASP A 31 24.15 2.59 -11.64
C ASP A 31 23.83 2.84 -13.12
N LYS A 32 22.62 2.46 -13.55
CA LYS A 32 22.10 2.72 -14.91
C LYS A 32 21.31 4.03 -15.02
N HIS A 33 21.16 4.79 -13.93
CA HIS A 33 20.30 5.99 -13.82
C HIS A 33 18.81 5.70 -14.10
N GLU A 34 18.34 4.50 -13.75
CA GLU A 34 16.95 4.07 -13.90
C GLU A 34 16.21 4.10 -12.56
N SER A 35 14.96 4.55 -12.57
CA SER A 35 14.09 4.50 -11.38
C SER A 35 13.55 3.08 -11.16
N THR A 36 13.42 2.69 -9.90
CA THR A 36 12.82 1.41 -9.51
C THR A 36 11.55 1.64 -8.72
N TRP A 37 10.43 1.17 -9.25
CA TRP A 37 9.13 1.20 -8.59
C TRP A 37 8.90 -0.12 -7.88
N PHE A 38 8.66 -0.06 -6.56
CA PHE A 38 8.37 -1.21 -5.73
C PHE A 38 6.97 -1.08 -5.15
N TYR A 39 6.07 -1.95 -5.56
CA TYR A 39 4.71 -2.02 -5.04
C TYR A 39 4.58 -3.22 -4.09
N CYS A 40 4.14 -2.97 -2.88
CA CYS A 40 3.90 -3.99 -1.87
C CYS A 40 2.43 -3.98 -1.47
N ASP A 41 1.68 -4.95 -1.97
CA ASP A 41 0.30 -5.18 -1.54
C ASP A 41 0.27 -5.87 -0.18
N GLU A 42 -0.82 -5.65 0.57
CA GLU A 42 -0.99 -6.10 1.95
C GLU A 42 0.21 -5.71 2.85
N PHE A 43 0.70 -4.49 2.66
CA PHE A 43 1.91 -3.97 3.29
C PHE A 43 1.94 -4.13 4.82
N HIS A 44 0.77 -4.10 5.49
CA HIS A 44 0.67 -4.33 6.92
C HIS A 44 1.26 -5.67 7.38
N LEU A 45 1.37 -6.67 6.48
CA LEU A 45 1.98 -7.97 6.81
C LEU A 45 3.49 -7.86 7.04
N LEU A 46 4.18 -6.93 6.36
CA LEU A 46 5.61 -6.68 6.59
C LEU A 46 5.87 -6.02 7.94
N LEU A 47 4.88 -5.32 8.48
CA LEU A 47 5.02 -4.59 9.74
C LEU A 47 4.65 -5.43 10.98
N LYS A 48 4.21 -6.69 10.80
CA LYS A 48 3.87 -7.60 11.92
C LYS A 48 5.09 -8.13 12.65
N GLU A 49 6.19 -8.27 11.96
CA GLU A 49 7.43 -8.82 12.49
C GLU A 49 8.48 -7.71 12.59
N GLU A 50 9.15 -7.60 13.73
CA GLU A 50 10.10 -6.53 14.01
C GLU A 50 11.19 -6.38 12.94
N GLN A 51 11.76 -7.49 12.47
CA GLN A 51 12.84 -7.46 11.47
C GLN A 51 12.36 -6.95 10.10
N THR A 52 11.20 -7.43 9.63
CA THR A 52 10.65 -6.98 8.34
C THR A 52 10.13 -5.55 8.43
N ALA A 53 9.63 -5.13 9.58
CA ALA A 53 9.22 -3.76 9.83
C ALA A 53 10.42 -2.80 9.80
N ALA A 54 11.49 -3.11 10.54
CA ALA A 54 12.72 -2.32 10.55
C ALA A 54 13.32 -2.19 9.14
N TYR A 55 13.35 -3.28 8.38
CA TYR A 55 13.83 -3.28 7.00
C TYR A 55 12.95 -2.43 6.08
N SER A 56 11.63 -2.46 6.26
CA SER A 56 10.70 -1.62 5.52
C SER A 56 10.95 -0.14 5.78
N VAL A 57 11.20 0.26 7.02
CA VAL A 57 11.59 1.65 7.37
C VAL A 57 12.86 2.07 6.66
N GLU A 58 13.89 1.20 6.63
CA GLU A 58 15.12 1.48 5.90
C GLU A 58 14.88 1.67 4.40
N ILE A 59 14.01 0.88 3.79
CA ILE A 59 13.58 1.05 2.40
C ILE A 59 12.98 2.46 2.21
N TRP A 60 11.99 2.85 3.02
CA TRP A 60 11.33 4.16 2.89
C TRP A 60 12.31 5.32 3.07
N LYS A 61 13.23 5.25 4.03
CA LYS A 61 14.22 6.30 4.29
C LYS A 61 15.27 6.42 3.19
N ARG A 62 15.67 5.32 2.58
CA ARG A 62 16.89 5.28 1.75
C ARG A 62 16.61 5.20 0.27
N PHE A 63 15.52 4.59 -0.18
CA PHE A 63 15.22 4.37 -1.59
C PHE A 63 15.22 5.66 -2.41
N ARG A 64 14.70 6.75 -1.85
CA ARG A 64 14.69 8.05 -2.51
C ARG A 64 16.07 8.47 -3.04
N LYS A 65 17.13 8.26 -2.24
CA LYS A 65 18.49 8.61 -2.64
C LYS A 65 19.07 7.71 -3.73
N TRP A 66 18.41 6.59 -3.98
CA TRP A 66 18.84 5.54 -4.89
C TRP A 66 17.92 5.40 -6.11
N GLY A 67 17.01 6.34 -6.31
CA GLY A 67 16.04 6.29 -7.41
C GLY A 67 14.94 5.22 -7.21
N GLY A 68 14.77 4.73 -5.99
CA GLY A 68 13.70 3.79 -5.64
C GLY A 68 12.44 4.54 -5.17
N ILE A 69 11.28 4.02 -5.56
CA ILE A 69 9.96 4.57 -5.22
C ILE A 69 9.14 3.45 -4.57
N PRO A 70 9.17 3.33 -3.23
CA PRO A 70 8.40 2.32 -2.54
C PRO A 70 6.94 2.76 -2.40
N THR A 71 6.01 1.84 -2.61
CA THR A 71 4.58 2.05 -2.46
C THR A 71 3.98 0.91 -1.65
N GLY A 72 3.50 1.20 -0.45
CA GLY A 72 2.78 0.26 0.41
C GLY A 72 1.28 0.39 0.21
N ILE A 73 0.61 -0.72 -0.09
CA ILE A 73 -0.84 -0.78 -0.29
C ILE A 73 -1.42 -1.65 0.82
N THR A 74 -2.49 -1.22 1.46
CA THR A 74 -3.16 -2.01 2.48
C THR A 74 -4.64 -1.65 2.61
N GLN A 75 -5.45 -2.65 2.88
CA GLN A 75 -6.85 -2.49 3.28
C GLN A 75 -7.00 -2.56 4.82
N ASN A 76 -6.00 -3.10 5.51
CA ASN A 76 -6.03 -3.30 6.96
C ASN A 76 -5.27 -2.20 7.70
N VAL A 77 -5.91 -1.04 7.78
CA VAL A 77 -5.34 0.14 8.43
C VAL A 77 -5.12 -0.08 9.93
N LYS A 78 -6.02 -0.81 10.59
CA LYS A 78 -5.90 -1.10 12.02
C LYS A 78 -4.64 -1.88 12.37
N ASP A 79 -4.28 -2.89 11.57
CA ASP A 79 -3.04 -3.64 11.76
C ASP A 79 -1.82 -2.78 11.41
N LEU A 80 -1.94 -1.95 10.39
CA LEU A 80 -0.90 -0.99 10.00
C LEU A 80 -0.55 -0.05 11.18
N LEU A 81 -1.55 0.57 11.79
CA LEU A 81 -1.38 1.56 12.87
C LEU A 81 -0.93 0.95 14.20
N ARG A 82 -0.93 -0.37 14.35
CA ARG A 82 -0.36 -1.06 15.52
C ARG A 82 1.17 -1.13 15.49
N SER A 83 1.77 -1.00 14.34
CA SER A 83 3.23 -1.00 14.21
C SER A 83 3.80 0.33 14.70
N ARG A 84 4.83 0.26 15.52
CA ARG A 84 5.60 1.45 15.95
C ARG A 84 6.34 2.12 14.79
N GLU A 85 6.60 1.35 13.74
CA GLU A 85 7.36 1.80 12.58
C GLU A 85 6.52 2.62 11.59
N ILE A 86 5.19 2.62 11.75
CA ILE A 86 4.30 3.30 10.79
C ILE A 86 4.50 4.81 10.75
N GLU A 87 4.80 5.44 11.89
CA GLU A 87 5.07 6.89 11.94
C GLU A 87 6.27 7.23 11.07
N ASN A 88 7.36 6.46 11.18
CA ASN A 88 8.54 6.62 10.33
C ASN A 88 8.22 6.48 8.84
N ILE A 89 7.33 5.56 8.48
CA ILE A 89 6.91 5.34 7.09
C ILE A 89 6.11 6.52 6.57
N PHE A 90 5.14 7.03 7.34
CA PHE A 90 4.37 8.22 6.97
C PHE A 90 5.25 9.46 6.81
N GLU A 91 6.18 9.71 7.75
CA GLU A 91 7.10 10.83 7.71
C GLU A 91 8.04 10.79 6.49
N ASN A 92 8.34 9.60 5.99
CA ASN A 92 9.20 9.39 4.82
C ASN A 92 8.40 9.11 3.53
N SER A 93 7.08 9.26 3.56
CA SER A 93 6.21 9.13 2.40
C SER A 93 5.88 10.50 1.82
N ASP A 94 6.21 10.73 0.55
CA ASP A 94 5.87 11.98 -0.15
C ASP A 94 4.36 12.08 -0.42
N PHE A 95 3.69 10.93 -0.60
CA PHE A 95 2.26 10.83 -0.87
C PHE A 95 1.60 9.81 0.05
N VAL A 96 0.41 10.14 0.57
CA VAL A 96 -0.51 9.16 1.16
C VAL A 96 -1.85 9.25 0.44
N TYR A 97 -2.27 8.14 -0.15
CA TYR A 97 -3.52 8.04 -0.90
C TYR A 97 -4.54 7.29 -0.06
N MET A 98 -5.54 7.99 0.42
CA MET A 98 -6.56 7.43 1.30
C MET A 98 -7.89 7.33 0.57
N LEU A 99 -8.33 6.11 0.34
CA LEU A 99 -9.64 5.80 -0.21
C LEU A 99 -10.68 5.62 0.90
N ASN A 100 -11.88 5.16 0.57
CA ASN A 100 -12.97 4.94 1.51
C ASN A 100 -12.56 4.00 2.66
N GLN A 101 -12.83 4.41 3.89
CA GLN A 101 -12.40 3.71 5.10
C GLN A 101 -13.59 3.14 5.88
N ALA A 102 -13.38 1.98 6.53
CA ALA A 102 -14.33 1.41 7.46
C ALA A 102 -14.53 2.29 8.70
N GLY A 103 -15.73 2.22 9.32
CA GLY A 103 -16.15 3.14 10.37
C GLY A 103 -15.22 3.25 11.58
N GLY A 104 -14.62 2.14 12.01
CA GLY A 104 -13.77 2.11 13.21
C GLY A 104 -12.35 2.65 13.04
N ASP A 105 -11.87 2.77 11.81
CA ASP A 105 -10.48 3.16 11.53
C ASP A 105 -10.33 4.66 11.27
N ARG A 106 -11.42 5.34 10.96
CA ARG A 106 -11.45 6.76 10.55
C ARG A 106 -10.94 7.72 11.62
N GLU A 107 -11.40 7.57 12.85
CA GLU A 107 -11.01 8.46 13.94
C GLU A 107 -9.53 8.32 14.28
N ILE A 108 -9.01 7.11 14.24
CA ILE A 108 -7.61 6.83 14.50
C ILE A 108 -6.75 7.44 13.40
N LEU A 109 -7.14 7.23 12.13
CA LEU A 109 -6.47 7.83 10.97
C LEU A 109 -6.55 9.36 10.98
N ALA A 110 -7.73 9.92 11.30
CA ALA A 110 -7.90 11.34 11.38
C ALA A 110 -6.92 11.98 12.38
N LYS A 111 -6.77 11.36 13.54
CA LYS A 111 -5.84 11.83 14.58
C LYS A 111 -4.39 11.70 14.12
N GLN A 112 -4.02 10.56 13.53
CA GLN A 112 -2.65 10.27 13.08
C GLN A 112 -2.21 11.18 11.92
N LEU A 113 -3.12 11.49 11.00
CA LEU A 113 -2.82 12.25 9.79
C LEU A 113 -3.27 13.71 9.85
N GLY A 114 -3.81 14.16 10.99
CA GLY A 114 -4.26 15.54 11.17
C GLY A 114 -5.45 15.93 10.29
N ILE A 115 -6.35 14.98 9.99
CA ILE A 115 -7.52 15.18 9.12
C ILE A 115 -8.65 15.84 9.90
N SER A 116 -9.22 16.93 9.37
CA SER A 116 -10.41 17.56 9.93
C SER A 116 -11.69 16.75 9.71
N ASN A 117 -12.70 16.98 10.55
CA ASN A 117 -14.02 16.33 10.39
C ASN A 117 -14.68 16.59 9.03
N GLN A 118 -14.39 17.72 8.40
CA GLN A 118 -14.89 18.02 7.06
C GLN A 118 -14.21 17.19 6.01
N GLN A 119 -12.89 17.04 6.09
CA GLN A 119 -12.11 16.20 5.17
C GLN A 119 -12.45 14.72 5.32
N LEU A 120 -12.76 14.25 6.54
CA LEU A 120 -13.19 12.86 6.78
C LEU A 120 -14.38 12.44 5.93
N LYS A 121 -15.26 13.36 5.53
CA LYS A 121 -16.42 13.06 4.68
C LYS A 121 -16.03 12.47 3.33
N TYR A 122 -14.86 12.81 2.81
CA TYR A 122 -14.35 12.30 1.52
C TYR A 122 -13.87 10.86 1.57
N VAL A 123 -13.65 10.32 2.77
CA VAL A 123 -13.23 8.93 2.99
C VAL A 123 -14.23 8.14 3.83
N THR A 124 -15.44 8.69 4.00
CA THR A 124 -16.54 8.06 4.73
C THR A 124 -17.77 7.99 3.86
N HIS A 125 -18.26 6.79 3.55
CA HIS A 125 -19.42 6.60 2.68
C HIS A 125 -19.23 7.22 1.28
N SER A 126 -17.99 7.32 0.84
CA SER A 126 -17.66 7.84 -0.48
C SER A 126 -17.78 6.75 -1.53
N GLU A 127 -18.07 7.16 -2.76
CA GLU A 127 -18.08 6.26 -3.91
C GLU A 127 -16.67 5.76 -4.24
N ALA A 128 -16.59 4.66 -5.00
CA ALA A 128 -15.31 4.15 -5.51
C ALA A 128 -14.55 5.22 -6.30
N GLY A 129 -13.25 5.32 -6.08
CA GLY A 129 -12.40 6.33 -6.72
C GLY A 129 -12.45 7.71 -6.07
N THR A 130 -13.12 7.87 -4.91
CA THR A 130 -13.11 9.12 -4.14
C THR A 130 -12.24 8.97 -2.91
N GLY A 131 -11.50 10.01 -2.56
CA GLY A 131 -10.60 9.95 -1.41
C GLY A 131 -9.90 11.24 -1.08
N LEU A 132 -8.84 11.12 -0.29
CA LEU A 132 -7.93 12.20 0.08
C LEU A 132 -6.51 11.85 -0.37
N LEU A 133 -5.86 12.81 -1.00
CA LEU A 133 -4.44 12.76 -1.33
C LEU A 133 -3.68 13.71 -0.40
N PHE A 134 -2.71 13.16 0.29
CA PHE A 134 -1.76 13.92 1.09
C PHE A 134 -0.48 14.10 0.28
N TYR A 135 -0.02 15.35 0.20
CA TYR A 135 1.26 15.70 -0.40
C TYR A 135 1.94 16.77 0.47
N GLY A 136 2.95 16.36 1.20
CA GLY A 136 3.54 17.21 2.22
C GLY A 136 2.50 17.66 3.25
N SER A 137 2.34 18.96 3.43
CA SER A 137 1.33 19.56 4.34
C SER A 137 -0.06 19.77 3.71
N VAL A 138 -0.22 19.44 2.43
CA VAL A 138 -1.46 19.68 1.69
C VAL A 138 -2.32 18.43 1.68
N ILE A 139 -3.60 18.57 1.99
CA ILE A 139 -4.60 17.49 1.94
C ILE A 139 -5.66 17.88 0.91
N LEU A 140 -5.73 17.15 -0.19
CA LEU A 140 -6.62 17.42 -1.32
C LEU A 140 -7.68 16.31 -1.45
N PRO A 141 -8.97 16.65 -1.48
CA PRO A 141 -9.97 15.69 -1.92
C PRO A 141 -9.81 15.44 -3.43
N PHE A 142 -10.03 14.19 -3.84
CA PHE A 142 -9.97 13.83 -5.25
C PHE A 142 -11.12 12.91 -5.63
N VAL A 143 -11.44 12.88 -6.93
CA VAL A 143 -12.30 11.90 -7.57
C VAL A 143 -11.56 11.38 -8.79
N ASP A 144 -11.17 10.12 -8.74
CA ASP A 144 -10.47 9.41 -9.81
C ASP A 144 -11.20 8.07 -10.05
N ARG A 145 -12.17 8.12 -10.95
CA ARG A 145 -12.97 6.94 -11.32
C ARG A 145 -12.31 6.25 -12.49
N PHE A 146 -11.82 5.05 -12.25
CA PHE A 146 -11.26 4.23 -13.31
C PHE A 146 -12.34 3.91 -14.36
N PRO A 147 -12.12 4.18 -15.67
CA PRO A 147 -13.12 3.92 -16.71
C PRO A 147 -13.43 2.42 -16.81
N GLN A 148 -14.71 2.06 -16.64
CA GLN A 148 -15.14 0.65 -16.60
C GLN A 148 -15.27 0.02 -18.01
N ASP A 149 -15.29 0.83 -19.04
CA ASP A 149 -15.35 0.41 -20.45
C ASP A 149 -14.00 -0.04 -21.01
N LEU A 150 -12.91 0.25 -20.30
CA LEU A 150 -11.57 -0.15 -20.72
C LEU A 150 -11.35 -1.66 -20.53
N GLU A 151 -10.63 -2.26 -21.48
CA GLU A 151 -10.21 -3.66 -21.38
C GLU A 151 -9.38 -3.93 -20.13
N LEU A 152 -8.54 -2.99 -19.73
CA LEU A 152 -7.73 -3.09 -18.51
C LEU A 152 -8.61 -3.23 -17.26
N TYR A 153 -9.75 -2.51 -17.17
CA TYR A 153 -10.69 -2.69 -16.07
C TYR A 153 -11.22 -4.11 -16.00
N ARG A 154 -11.60 -4.67 -17.17
CA ARG A 154 -12.11 -6.06 -17.24
C ARG A 154 -11.06 -7.10 -16.85
N ILE A 155 -9.80 -6.89 -17.22
CA ILE A 155 -8.69 -7.79 -16.86
C ILE A 155 -8.44 -7.76 -15.35
N MET A 156 -8.45 -6.59 -14.73
CA MET A 156 -8.11 -6.38 -13.32
C MET A 156 -9.29 -6.58 -12.38
N SER A 157 -10.54 -6.51 -12.86
CA SER A 157 -11.71 -6.68 -12.00
C SER A 157 -11.82 -8.11 -11.45
N THR A 158 -12.04 -8.21 -10.15
CA THR A 158 -12.32 -9.46 -9.43
C THR A 158 -13.80 -9.60 -9.06
N LYS A 159 -14.64 -8.67 -9.51
CA LYS A 159 -16.09 -8.71 -9.23
C LYS A 159 -16.74 -9.86 -10.00
N PRO A 160 -17.60 -10.68 -9.35
CA PRO A 160 -18.27 -11.79 -10.01
C PRO A 160 -19.07 -11.37 -11.25
N GLU A 161 -19.70 -10.20 -11.21
CA GLU A 161 -20.51 -9.64 -12.31
C GLU A 161 -19.66 -9.37 -13.56
N ASP A 162 -18.41 -8.89 -13.36
CA ASP A 162 -17.48 -8.60 -14.45
C ASP A 162 -16.82 -9.88 -14.99
N LEU A 163 -16.72 -10.94 -14.16
CA LEU A 163 -16.17 -12.24 -14.55
C LEU A 163 -17.16 -13.06 -15.39
N ALA A 164 -18.46 -13.01 -15.08
CA ALA A 164 -19.49 -13.69 -15.85
C ALA A 164 -19.52 -13.26 -17.33
N GLY A 165 -19.13 -12.03 -17.63
CA GLY A 165 -18.99 -11.53 -19.01
C GLY A 165 -17.73 -12.02 -19.75
N LYS A 166 -16.77 -12.66 -19.07
CA LYS A 166 -15.55 -13.22 -19.68
C LYS A 166 -15.79 -14.61 -20.28
N GLU A 167 -16.61 -15.43 -19.61
CA GLU A 167 -16.92 -16.79 -20.07
C GLU A 167 -17.82 -16.78 -21.31
N ALA A 168 -18.71 -15.79 -21.46
CA ALA A 168 -19.62 -15.66 -22.61
C ALA A 168 -18.95 -15.19 -23.91
N LYS A 169 -17.67 -14.81 -23.91
CA LYS A 169 -16.90 -14.35 -25.10
C LYS A 169 -15.76 -15.28 -25.50
N ALA A 170 -15.61 -16.41 -24.82
CA ALA A 170 -14.58 -17.41 -25.10
C ALA A 170 -15.10 -18.59 -25.95
N ASP A 171 -16.40 -18.61 -26.28
CA ASP A 171 -17.06 -19.47 -27.26
C ASP A 171 -17.38 -18.66 -28.53
#